data_be864ab2f4d0300ac9ae99581f04cb1b
#
_entry.id   be864ab2f4d0300ac9ae99581f04cb1b
#
_cell.length_a   1.000
_cell.length_b   1.000
_cell.length_c   1.000
_cell.angle_alpha   90.00
_cell.angle_beta   90.00
_cell.angle_gamma   90.00
#
_symmetry.space_group_name_H-M   'P 1'
#
loop_
_entity.id
_entity.type
_entity.pdbx_description
1 polymer ?
#
loop_
_entity_poly.entity_id
_entity_poly.type
_entity_poly.pdbx_seq_one_letter_code
_entity_poly.pdbx_strand_id
1 'polypeptide(L)'
;GGESCGEMAAFLASDEFGRYYRANRRTLRDIPELFIDGVCESMNQAVCRYAAENHIQSMGTTLAMTLFTPESMFVCNLGDSRIYFSDEKSFRQVSTDHILGKSGLGKAPLTQYLGVPEEQQRLEPAVLEIEHKEGNRYLMCSDGVTDMLSDGEIADILSRKNSLRETVELLLDRALQKGGRDNVTIILCEVQKQELKGKFKAWLKSMKQKSEE
;
A
#
# COMPACT_ATOMS: atom_id res chain seq x y z
N GLY A 1 6.71 -0.72 13.55
CA GLY A 1 6.10 0.08 14.56
C GLY A 1 6.76 0.01 15.91
N GLY A 2 6.34 0.85 16.84
CA GLY A 2 6.90 0.96 18.18
C GLY A 2 6.48 -0.15 19.17
N GLU A 3 5.78 -1.17 18.71
CA GLU A 3 5.33 -2.30 19.51
C GLU A 3 6.32 -3.47 19.49
N SER A 4 6.24 -4.34 20.49
CA SER A 4 7.03 -5.57 20.52
C SER A 4 6.76 -6.43 19.29
N CYS A 5 7.79 -6.96 18.66
CA CYS A 5 7.68 -7.87 17.51
C CYS A 5 7.00 -7.26 16.25
N GLY A 6 7.16 -5.96 15.97
CA GLY A 6 6.58 -5.29 14.79
C GLY A 6 6.99 -5.95 13.46
N GLU A 7 8.25 -6.41 13.33
CA GLU A 7 8.70 -7.12 12.14
C GLU A 7 7.96 -8.47 11.94
N MET A 8 7.66 -9.18 13.03
CA MET A 8 6.88 -10.41 12.96
C MET A 8 5.43 -10.14 12.57
N ALA A 9 4.81 -9.05 13.10
CA ALA A 9 3.47 -8.63 12.71
C ALA A 9 3.40 -8.32 11.20
N ALA A 10 4.37 -7.56 10.68
CA ALA A 10 4.45 -7.24 9.27
C ALA A 10 4.66 -8.48 8.40
N PHE A 11 5.51 -9.41 8.83
CA PHE A 11 5.72 -10.68 8.14
C PHE A 11 4.44 -11.52 8.07
N LEU A 12 3.75 -11.70 9.19
CA LEU A 12 2.51 -12.48 9.27
C LEU A 12 1.40 -11.88 8.41
N ALA A 13 1.23 -10.56 8.47
CA ALA A 13 0.26 -9.85 7.63
C ALA A 13 0.58 -10.04 6.14
N SER A 14 1.84 -9.89 5.73
CA SER A 14 2.26 -10.07 4.34
C SER A 14 2.08 -11.52 3.84
N ASP A 15 2.42 -12.52 4.65
CA ASP A 15 2.24 -13.94 4.30
C ASP A 15 0.75 -14.28 4.17
N GLU A 16 -0.07 -13.82 5.10
CA GLU A 16 -1.52 -14.04 5.07
C GLU A 16 -2.19 -13.31 3.89
N PHE A 17 -1.76 -12.07 3.57
CA PHE A 17 -2.19 -11.42 2.33
C PHE A 17 -1.95 -12.30 1.11
N GLY A 18 -0.76 -12.87 1.00
CA GLY A 18 -0.41 -13.75 -0.11
C GLY A 18 -1.27 -15.02 -0.19
N ARG A 19 -1.64 -15.60 0.96
CA ARG A 19 -2.53 -16.76 1.05
C ARG A 19 -3.95 -16.39 0.65
N TYR A 20 -4.49 -15.33 1.25
CA TYR A 20 -5.84 -14.84 1.01
C TYR A 20 -6.03 -14.44 -0.46
N TYR A 21 -5.08 -13.70 -1.04
CA TYR A 21 -5.10 -13.33 -2.45
C TYR A 21 -5.17 -14.54 -3.37
N ARG A 22 -4.34 -15.57 -3.14
CA ARG A 22 -4.36 -16.78 -3.98
C ARG A 22 -5.69 -17.50 -3.93
N ALA A 23 -6.32 -17.55 -2.77
CA ALA A 23 -7.62 -18.23 -2.57
C ALA A 23 -8.80 -17.42 -3.12
N ASN A 24 -8.72 -16.08 -3.10
CA ASN A 24 -9.86 -15.17 -3.33
C ASN A 24 -9.71 -14.28 -4.58
N ARG A 25 -8.93 -14.69 -5.59
CA ARG A 25 -8.71 -13.90 -6.82
C ARG A 25 -9.99 -13.53 -7.57
N ARG A 26 -11.02 -14.40 -7.50
CA ARG A 26 -12.31 -14.12 -8.13
C ARG A 26 -13.03 -12.99 -7.39
N THR A 27 -13.03 -13.01 -6.07
CA THR A 27 -13.64 -11.97 -5.25
C THR A 27 -12.98 -10.61 -5.53
N LEU A 28 -11.64 -10.55 -5.60
CA LEU A 28 -10.93 -9.33 -5.98
C LEU A 28 -11.37 -8.77 -7.33
N ARG A 29 -11.60 -9.66 -8.31
CA ARG A 29 -12.02 -9.22 -9.65
C ARG A 29 -13.48 -8.78 -9.70
N ASP A 30 -14.36 -9.51 -8.98
CA ASP A 30 -15.80 -9.36 -9.13
C ASP A 30 -16.39 -8.37 -8.10
N ILE A 31 -15.82 -8.30 -6.90
CA ILE A 31 -16.25 -7.42 -5.78
C ILE A 31 -15.01 -7.01 -4.96
N PRO A 32 -14.20 -6.02 -5.44
CA PRO A 32 -12.95 -5.63 -4.81
C PRO A 32 -13.09 -5.21 -3.35
N GLU A 33 -14.19 -4.52 -2.99
CA GLU A 33 -14.45 -4.05 -1.63
C GLU A 33 -14.58 -5.23 -0.67
N LEU A 34 -15.32 -6.27 -1.05
CA LEU A 34 -15.46 -7.48 -0.24
C LEU A 34 -14.14 -8.21 -0.06
N PHE A 35 -13.28 -8.18 -1.09
CA PHE A 35 -11.93 -8.71 -0.99
C PHE A 35 -11.10 -7.90 0.02
N ILE A 36 -11.19 -6.56 0.00
CA ILE A 36 -10.45 -5.67 0.90
C ILE A 36 -10.86 -5.93 2.35
N ASP A 37 -12.15 -5.96 2.62
CA ASP A 37 -12.66 -6.25 3.98
C ASP A 37 -12.16 -7.60 4.48
N GLY A 38 -12.33 -8.65 3.67
CA GLY A 38 -11.93 -9.99 4.05
C GLY A 38 -10.42 -10.17 4.22
N VAL A 39 -9.60 -9.51 3.39
CA VAL A 39 -8.13 -9.63 3.52
C VAL A 39 -7.61 -8.85 4.74
N CYS A 40 -8.18 -7.69 5.05
CA CYS A 40 -7.82 -6.93 6.25
C CYS A 40 -8.15 -7.73 7.52
N GLU A 41 -9.35 -8.31 7.57
CA GLU A 41 -9.77 -9.18 8.67
C GLU A 41 -8.86 -10.40 8.82
N SER A 42 -8.57 -11.10 7.72
CA SER A 42 -7.69 -12.28 7.72
C SER A 42 -6.29 -11.97 8.21
N MET A 43 -5.70 -10.86 7.75
CA MET A 43 -4.39 -10.38 8.21
C MET A 43 -4.40 -10.04 9.70
N ASN A 44 -5.43 -9.32 10.16
CA ASN A 44 -5.59 -8.97 11.57
C ASN A 44 -5.65 -10.21 12.46
N GLN A 45 -6.49 -11.18 12.09
CA GLN A 45 -6.62 -12.45 12.81
C GLN A 45 -5.31 -13.25 12.85
N ALA A 46 -4.50 -13.22 11.78
CA ALA A 46 -3.21 -13.90 11.76
C ALA A 46 -2.23 -13.29 12.80
N VAL A 47 -2.19 -11.95 12.89
CA VAL A 47 -1.36 -11.24 13.87
C VAL A 47 -1.85 -11.49 15.30
N CYS A 48 -3.16 -11.34 15.55
CA CYS A 48 -3.77 -11.55 16.86
C CYS A 48 -3.58 -12.98 17.36
N ARG A 49 -3.75 -13.97 16.49
CA ARG A 49 -3.55 -15.39 16.84
C ARG A 49 -2.12 -15.66 17.29
N TYR A 50 -1.14 -15.18 16.52
CA TYR A 50 0.28 -15.35 16.88
C TYR A 50 0.59 -14.68 18.22
N ALA A 51 0.09 -13.48 18.46
CA ALA A 51 0.26 -12.78 19.73
C ALA A 51 -0.31 -13.60 20.92
N ALA A 52 -1.52 -14.14 20.76
CA ALA A 52 -2.16 -14.97 21.79
C ALA A 52 -1.38 -16.26 22.06
N GLU A 53 -0.97 -16.99 21.01
CA GLU A 53 -0.22 -18.25 21.11
C GLU A 53 1.16 -18.08 21.78
N ASN A 54 1.78 -16.90 21.62
CA ASN A 54 3.10 -16.59 22.16
C ASN A 54 3.06 -15.70 23.42
N HIS A 55 1.87 -15.47 24.00
CA HIS A 55 1.66 -14.63 25.18
C HIS A 55 2.22 -13.21 25.06
N ILE A 56 2.17 -12.63 23.83
CA ILE A 56 2.58 -11.26 23.55
C ILE A 56 1.40 -10.34 23.85
N GLN A 57 1.58 -9.38 24.76
CA GLN A 57 0.51 -8.51 25.21
C GLN A 57 0.08 -7.47 24.17
N SER A 58 1.04 -6.97 23.38
CA SER A 58 0.78 -5.98 22.34
C SER A 58 1.70 -6.26 21.16
N MET A 59 1.09 -6.41 19.98
CA MET A 59 1.79 -6.68 18.73
C MET A 59 0.96 -6.12 17.58
N GLY A 60 1.57 -5.34 16.69
CA GLY A 60 0.83 -4.78 15.58
C GLY A 60 1.71 -4.24 14.46
N THR A 61 1.07 -3.96 13.33
CA THR A 61 1.70 -3.31 12.17
C THR A 61 0.71 -2.46 11.41
N THR A 62 1.20 -1.43 10.73
CA THR A 62 0.41 -0.64 9.78
C THR A 62 0.18 -1.41 8.48
N LEU A 63 -0.81 -0.97 7.70
CA LEU A 63 -1.06 -1.43 6.35
C LEU A 63 -1.15 -0.24 5.39
N ALA A 64 -0.37 -0.25 4.32
CA ALA A 64 -0.55 0.59 3.15
C ALA A 64 -0.62 -0.31 1.92
N MET A 65 -1.80 -0.42 1.33
CA MET A 65 -2.08 -1.37 0.25
C MET A 65 -2.74 -0.68 -0.93
N THR A 66 -2.32 -1.07 -2.14
CA THR A 66 -2.97 -0.68 -3.40
C THR A 66 -3.33 -1.92 -4.20
N LEU A 67 -4.56 -1.97 -4.70
CA LEU A 67 -5.06 -3.06 -5.55
C LEU A 67 -5.48 -2.48 -6.90
N PHE A 68 -4.81 -2.91 -7.96
CA PHE A 68 -5.11 -2.45 -9.33
C PHE A 68 -6.09 -3.39 -10.00
N THR A 69 -7.17 -2.82 -10.52
CA THR A 69 -8.10 -3.46 -11.47
C THR A 69 -7.86 -2.89 -12.88
N PRO A 70 -8.50 -3.39 -13.93
CA PRO A 70 -8.36 -2.81 -15.28
C PRO A 70 -8.83 -1.36 -15.39
N GLU A 71 -9.81 -0.94 -14.58
CA GLU A 71 -10.47 0.36 -14.66
C GLU A 71 -10.03 1.32 -13.56
N SER A 72 -9.73 0.79 -12.37
CA SER A 72 -9.47 1.59 -11.17
C SER A 72 -8.41 0.99 -10.28
N MET A 73 -8.03 1.74 -9.26
CA MET A 73 -7.17 1.29 -8.18
C MET A 73 -7.86 1.56 -6.84
N PHE A 74 -7.84 0.58 -5.97
CA PHE A 74 -8.26 0.72 -4.58
C PHE A 74 -7.05 1.01 -3.71
N VAL A 75 -7.14 2.08 -2.93
CA VAL A 75 -6.24 2.40 -1.83
C VAL A 75 -6.86 1.88 -0.56
N CYS A 76 -6.10 1.18 0.27
CA CYS A 76 -6.53 0.75 1.59
C CYS A 76 -5.41 0.96 2.59
N ASN A 77 -5.70 1.60 3.72
CA ASN A 77 -4.72 1.75 4.79
C ASN A 77 -5.30 1.60 6.19
N LEU A 78 -4.42 1.16 7.09
CA LEU A 78 -4.58 1.12 8.54
C LEU A 78 -3.28 1.63 9.15
N GLY A 79 -3.35 2.65 10.00
CA GLY A 79 -2.18 3.29 10.60
C GLY A 79 -1.78 4.59 9.90
N ASP A 80 -0.51 4.94 10.03
CA ASP A 80 0.10 6.20 9.58
C ASP A 80 1.12 6.03 8.45
N SER A 81 1.28 4.81 7.93
CA SER A 81 1.95 4.62 6.64
C SER A 81 1.12 5.22 5.53
N ARG A 82 1.73 6.01 4.65
CA ARG A 82 1.00 6.83 3.70
C ARG A 82 1.06 6.32 2.28
N ILE A 83 0.00 6.67 1.54
CA ILE A 83 -0.10 6.46 0.09
C ILE A 83 -0.36 7.82 -0.55
N TYR A 84 0.48 8.17 -1.54
CA TYR A 84 0.36 9.40 -2.31
C TYR A 84 0.07 9.09 -3.77
N PHE A 85 -0.75 9.92 -4.36
CA PHE A 85 -0.99 10.01 -5.79
C PHE A 85 -0.20 11.17 -6.38
N SER A 86 0.38 10.98 -7.56
CA SER A 86 1.04 12.03 -8.34
C SER A 86 0.77 11.87 -9.83
N ASP A 87 0.44 12.96 -10.50
CA ASP A 87 0.43 13.07 -11.96
C ASP A 87 1.16 14.36 -12.39
N GLU A 88 1.06 14.73 -13.68
CA GLU A 88 1.70 15.95 -14.21
C GLU A 88 1.20 17.26 -13.58
N LYS A 89 0.02 17.25 -12.94
CA LYS A 89 -0.69 18.46 -12.48
C LYS A 89 -0.93 18.51 -10.99
N SER A 90 -0.89 17.35 -10.33
CA SER A 90 -1.32 17.23 -8.94
C SER A 90 -0.47 16.25 -8.15
N PHE A 91 -0.32 16.55 -6.88
CA PHE A 91 0.23 15.65 -5.86
C PHE A 91 -0.69 15.72 -4.64
N ARG A 92 -1.05 14.57 -4.09
CA ARG A 92 -1.88 14.52 -2.88
C ARG A 92 -1.69 13.20 -2.12
N GLN A 93 -1.80 13.24 -0.81
CA GLN A 93 -2.02 12.05 0.00
C GLN A 93 -3.42 11.49 -0.31
N VAL A 94 -3.51 10.18 -0.51
CA VAL A 94 -4.78 9.47 -0.79
C VAL A 94 -5.13 8.45 0.30
N SER A 95 -4.21 8.20 1.23
CA SER A 95 -4.47 7.48 2.49
C SER A 95 -4.97 8.43 3.58
N THR A 96 -5.58 7.88 4.62
CA THR A 96 -5.99 8.62 5.82
C THR A 96 -5.14 8.15 7.00
N ASP A 97 -4.44 9.08 7.67
CA ASP A 97 -3.65 8.74 8.86
C ASP A 97 -4.59 8.39 10.04
N HIS A 98 -4.48 7.20 10.58
CA HIS A 98 -5.22 6.76 11.77
C HIS A 98 -4.40 7.05 13.04
N ILE A 99 -4.36 8.32 13.43
CA ILE A 99 -3.63 8.79 14.62
C ILE A 99 -4.54 9.57 15.56
N LEU A 100 -4.26 9.51 16.86
CA LEU A 100 -4.99 10.26 17.88
C LEU A 100 -4.41 11.67 18.01
N GLY A 101 -5.13 12.67 17.50
CA GLY A 101 -4.76 14.08 17.62
C GLY A 101 -3.61 14.49 16.67
N LYS A 102 -3.14 15.75 16.84
CA LYS A 102 -1.93 16.22 16.14
C LYS A 102 -0.72 15.98 17.04
N SER A 103 0.34 15.39 16.51
CA SER A 103 1.59 15.18 17.22
C SER A 103 2.15 16.51 17.70
N GLY A 104 2.18 16.73 19.02
CA GLY A 104 2.79 17.91 19.62
C GLY A 104 4.22 17.65 20.12
N LEU A 105 4.43 16.54 20.79
CA LEU A 105 5.71 16.10 21.36
C LEU A 105 5.77 14.55 21.31
N GLY A 106 6.29 14.00 20.20
CA GLY A 106 6.42 12.55 19.98
C GLY A 106 5.45 11.99 18.95
N LYS A 107 5.55 10.70 18.66
CA LYS A 107 4.62 10.00 17.73
C LYS A 107 3.23 9.95 18.36
N ALA A 108 2.21 10.32 17.59
CA ALA A 108 0.81 10.18 18.00
C ALA A 108 0.45 8.68 18.04
N PRO A 109 -0.32 8.23 19.04
CA PRO A 109 -0.80 6.86 19.10
C PRO A 109 -1.67 6.53 17.88
N LEU A 110 -1.50 5.31 17.33
CA LEU A 110 -2.35 4.82 16.25
C LEU A 110 -3.75 4.50 16.78
N THR A 111 -4.77 4.82 15.99
CA THR A 111 -6.17 4.50 16.28
C THR A 111 -6.66 3.28 15.50
N GLN A 112 -6.00 2.90 14.43
CA GLN A 112 -6.28 1.70 13.65
C GLN A 112 -4.96 1.09 13.16
N TYR A 113 -4.79 -0.23 13.31
CA TYR A 113 -3.66 -1.01 12.84
C TYR A 113 -3.99 -2.51 12.83
N LEU A 114 -3.21 -3.35 12.18
CA LEU A 114 -3.36 -4.80 12.23
C LEU A 114 -2.75 -5.34 13.53
N GLY A 115 -3.46 -6.22 14.21
CA GLY A 115 -3.08 -6.80 15.51
C GLY A 115 -3.97 -6.33 16.67
N VAL A 116 -5.08 -5.65 16.37
CA VAL A 116 -6.08 -5.27 17.38
C VAL A 116 -7.11 -6.40 17.51
N PRO A 117 -7.29 -7.01 18.71
CA PRO A 117 -8.37 -7.97 18.95
C PRO A 117 -9.75 -7.35 18.70
N GLU A 118 -10.66 -8.10 18.06
CA GLU A 118 -12.00 -7.63 17.72
C GLU A 118 -12.81 -7.17 18.94
N GLU A 119 -12.60 -7.82 20.09
CA GLU A 119 -13.24 -7.48 21.35
C GLU A 119 -12.80 -6.12 21.90
N GLN A 120 -11.64 -5.62 21.48
CA GLN A 120 -11.13 -4.31 21.89
C GLN A 120 -11.58 -3.21 20.94
N GLN A 121 -11.51 -3.47 19.64
CA GLN A 121 -11.88 -2.50 18.63
C GLN A 121 -12.16 -3.17 17.29
N ARG A 122 -13.23 -2.74 16.63
CA ARG A 122 -13.51 -3.12 15.25
C ARG A 122 -12.47 -2.52 14.31
N LEU A 123 -12.00 -3.32 13.35
CA LEU A 123 -11.11 -2.87 12.30
C LEU A 123 -11.88 -2.03 11.27
N GLU A 124 -11.43 -0.81 11.02
CA GLU A 124 -12.04 0.14 10.08
C GLU A 124 -10.98 0.67 9.09
N PRO A 125 -10.64 -0.11 8.06
CA PRO A 125 -9.68 0.35 7.06
C PRO A 125 -10.23 1.56 6.29
N ALA A 126 -9.39 2.56 6.06
CA ALA A 126 -9.74 3.63 5.13
C ALA A 126 -9.57 3.12 3.69
N VAL A 127 -10.66 3.13 2.93
CA VAL A 127 -10.70 2.65 1.54
C VAL A 127 -11.11 3.77 0.61
N LEU A 128 -10.37 3.93 -0.50
CA LEU A 128 -10.67 4.90 -1.55
C LEU A 128 -10.46 4.26 -2.93
N GLU A 129 -11.46 4.36 -3.78
CA GLU A 129 -11.33 3.99 -5.20
C GLU A 129 -10.91 5.20 -6.03
N ILE A 130 -9.94 5.01 -6.92
CA ILE A 130 -9.38 6.05 -7.79
C ILE A 130 -9.29 5.50 -9.22
N GLU A 131 -9.85 6.22 -10.19
CA GLU A 131 -9.56 5.96 -11.60
C GLU A 131 -8.08 6.20 -11.88
N HIS A 132 -7.42 5.26 -12.54
CA HIS A 132 -6.03 5.43 -12.92
C HIS A 132 -5.87 5.68 -14.42
N LYS A 133 -4.84 6.46 -14.77
CA LYS A 133 -4.48 6.78 -16.14
C LYS A 133 -3.00 6.52 -16.37
N GLU A 134 -2.62 6.30 -17.63
CA GLU A 134 -1.21 6.19 -18.01
C GLU A 134 -0.40 7.38 -17.46
N GLY A 135 0.76 7.10 -16.87
CA GLY A 135 1.64 8.09 -16.25
C GLY A 135 1.30 8.45 -14.82
N ASN A 136 0.16 7.98 -14.27
CA ASN A 136 -0.12 8.17 -12.86
C ASN A 136 0.89 7.40 -12.00
N ARG A 137 1.43 8.05 -10.97
CA ARG A 137 2.37 7.48 -10.01
C ARG A 137 1.71 7.35 -8.63
N TYR A 138 2.00 6.27 -7.96
CA TYR A 138 1.55 6.00 -6.59
C TYR A 138 2.74 5.62 -5.73
N LEU A 139 2.94 6.40 -4.66
CA LEU A 139 3.99 6.18 -3.68
C LEU A 139 3.37 5.63 -2.41
N MET A 140 3.81 4.47 -1.95
CA MET A 140 3.54 3.94 -0.61
C MET A 140 4.81 4.05 0.21
N CYS A 141 4.71 4.58 1.42
CA CYS A 141 5.87 4.69 2.29
C CYS A 141 5.51 4.57 3.77
N SER A 142 6.48 4.08 4.57
CA SER A 142 6.40 4.12 6.02
C SER A 142 6.67 5.52 6.55
N ASP A 143 6.39 5.73 7.83
CA ASP A 143 6.65 6.96 8.58
C ASP A 143 8.14 7.37 8.60
N GLY A 144 9.07 6.41 8.45
CA GLY A 144 10.49 6.71 8.25
C GLY A 144 10.81 7.65 7.08
N VAL A 145 9.88 7.79 6.10
CA VAL A 145 9.95 8.81 5.05
C VAL A 145 9.27 10.10 5.52
N THR A 146 8.03 10.03 5.99
CA THR A 146 7.17 11.19 6.25
C THR A 146 7.53 11.93 7.54
N ASP A 147 8.23 11.29 8.47
CA ASP A 147 8.85 11.94 9.62
C ASP A 147 10.09 12.78 9.23
N MET A 148 10.73 12.45 8.11
CA MET A 148 11.93 13.13 7.63
C MET A 148 11.63 14.13 6.52
N LEU A 149 10.68 13.84 5.64
CA LEU A 149 10.35 14.64 4.47
C LEU A 149 8.94 15.20 4.56
N SER A 150 8.80 16.50 4.33
CA SER A 150 7.49 17.13 4.17
C SER A 150 6.82 16.68 2.85
N ASP A 151 5.49 16.79 2.79
CA ASP A 151 4.72 16.51 1.56
C ASP A 151 5.22 17.33 0.36
N GLY A 152 5.64 18.59 0.58
CA GLY A 152 6.22 19.44 -0.46
C GLY A 152 7.55 18.90 -1.01
N GLU A 153 8.42 18.35 -0.17
CA GLU A 153 9.68 17.75 -0.61
C GLU A 153 9.46 16.43 -1.35
N ILE A 154 8.48 15.63 -0.91
CA ILE A 154 8.07 14.41 -1.61
C ILE A 154 7.50 14.77 -2.98
N ALA A 155 6.61 15.78 -3.05
CA ALA A 155 6.04 16.27 -4.31
C ALA A 155 7.13 16.75 -5.29
N ASP A 156 8.10 17.52 -4.81
CA ASP A 156 9.23 17.99 -5.60
C ASP A 156 10.04 16.83 -6.21
N ILE A 157 10.28 15.79 -5.44
CA ILE A 157 11.03 14.61 -5.91
C ILE A 157 10.22 13.84 -6.95
N LEU A 158 8.93 13.61 -6.70
CA LEU A 158 8.04 12.87 -7.61
C LEU A 158 7.78 13.63 -8.92
N SER A 159 7.82 14.96 -8.91
CA SER A 159 7.64 15.79 -10.11
C SER A 159 8.79 15.73 -11.11
N ARG A 160 9.95 15.24 -10.68
CA ARG A 160 11.12 15.12 -11.55
C ARG A 160 10.93 14.01 -12.57
N LYS A 161 11.45 14.22 -13.79
CA LYS A 161 11.43 13.22 -14.88
C LYS A 161 12.50 12.13 -14.69
N ASN A 162 12.63 11.62 -13.49
CA ASN A 162 13.51 10.51 -13.14
C ASN A 162 12.81 9.17 -13.37
N SER A 163 13.59 8.10 -13.57
CA SER A 163 13.07 6.74 -13.50
C SER A 163 12.50 6.44 -12.11
N LEU A 164 11.64 5.42 -12.01
CA LEU A 164 11.10 5.00 -10.70
C LEU A 164 12.21 4.67 -9.71
N ARG A 165 13.26 4.00 -10.17
CA ARG A 165 14.41 3.64 -9.34
C ARG A 165 15.15 4.85 -8.80
N GLU A 166 15.52 5.80 -9.66
CA GLU A 166 16.20 7.04 -9.25
C GLU A 166 15.34 7.86 -8.28
N THR A 167 14.01 7.86 -8.50
CA THR A 167 13.07 8.56 -7.62
C THR A 167 13.06 7.94 -6.21
N VAL A 168 12.99 6.60 -6.11
CA VAL A 168 13.03 5.88 -4.83
C VAL A 168 14.37 6.07 -4.13
N GLU A 169 15.49 5.95 -4.86
CA GLU A 169 16.83 6.18 -4.32
C GLU A 169 16.97 7.62 -3.77
N LEU A 170 16.44 8.62 -4.49
CA LEU A 170 16.47 10.00 -4.03
C LEU A 170 15.61 10.25 -2.79
N LEU A 171 14.42 9.65 -2.70
CA LEU A 171 13.58 9.71 -1.50
C LEU A 171 14.31 9.11 -0.29
N LEU A 172 14.90 7.93 -0.46
CA LEU A 172 15.67 7.25 0.58
C LEU A 172 16.85 8.11 1.05
N ASP A 173 17.68 8.57 0.12
CA ASP A 173 18.86 9.38 0.43
C ASP A 173 18.48 10.65 1.18
N ARG A 174 17.39 11.32 0.79
CA ARG A 174 16.91 12.53 1.47
C ARG A 174 16.40 12.24 2.88
N ALA A 175 15.67 11.14 3.08
CA ALA A 175 15.23 10.74 4.41
C ALA A 175 16.44 10.43 5.33
N LEU A 176 17.43 9.71 4.83
CA LEU A 176 18.67 9.41 5.56
C LEU A 176 19.50 10.65 5.89
N GLN A 177 19.66 11.60 4.94
CA GLN A 177 20.36 12.86 5.13
C GLN A 177 19.73 13.73 6.23
N LYS A 178 18.40 13.63 6.41
CA LYS A 178 17.66 14.35 7.45
C LYS A 178 17.65 13.66 8.81
N GLY A 179 18.34 12.54 8.91
CA GLY A 179 18.58 11.88 10.20
C GLY A 179 18.26 10.39 10.23
N GLY A 180 17.42 9.87 9.31
CA GLY A 180 17.14 8.45 9.21
C GLY A 180 16.72 7.83 10.55
N ARG A 181 15.73 8.41 11.23
CA ARG A 181 15.38 8.07 12.62
C ARG A 181 14.65 6.75 12.77
N ASP A 182 14.12 6.23 11.66
CA ASP A 182 13.37 4.97 11.65
C ASP A 182 13.67 4.18 10.37
N ASN A 183 13.20 2.93 10.33
CA ASN A 183 13.24 2.11 9.13
C ASN A 183 12.46 2.75 7.98
N VAL A 184 13.06 2.77 6.80
CA VAL A 184 12.48 3.38 5.60
C VAL A 184 12.03 2.30 4.64
N THR A 185 10.74 2.27 4.34
CA THR A 185 10.17 1.42 3.28
C THR A 185 9.51 2.30 2.23
N ILE A 186 9.82 2.08 0.96
CA ILE A 186 9.30 2.84 -0.17
C ILE A 186 8.91 1.89 -1.30
N ILE A 187 7.69 2.02 -1.80
CA ILE A 187 7.23 1.38 -3.03
C ILE A 187 6.68 2.47 -3.95
N LEU A 188 7.21 2.57 -5.16
CA LEU A 188 6.74 3.49 -6.18
C LEU A 188 6.25 2.72 -7.40
N CYS A 189 4.99 2.93 -7.76
CA CYS A 189 4.35 2.35 -8.93
C CYS A 189 4.01 3.44 -9.95
N GLU A 190 4.09 3.10 -11.24
CA GLU A 190 3.61 3.94 -12.33
C GLU A 190 2.69 3.14 -13.24
N VAL A 191 1.54 3.72 -13.57
CA VAL A 191 0.60 3.11 -14.50
C VAL A 191 1.15 3.24 -15.91
N GLN A 192 1.44 2.09 -16.53
CA GLN A 192 1.91 2.05 -17.91
C GLN A 192 0.78 1.63 -18.85
N LYS A 193 0.81 2.17 -20.06
CA LYS A 193 -0.10 1.73 -21.12
C LYS A 193 0.14 0.26 -21.41
N GLN A 194 -0.88 -0.54 -21.15
CA GLN A 194 -0.81 -1.93 -21.56
C GLN A 194 -0.71 -1.98 -23.09
N GLU A 195 0.45 -2.32 -23.61
CA GLU A 195 0.61 -2.62 -25.04
C GLU A 195 -0.11 -3.94 -25.38
N LEU A 196 -1.44 -3.89 -25.42
CA LEU A 196 -2.28 -4.95 -25.97
C LEU A 196 -1.98 -5.24 -27.45
N LYS A 197 -1.18 -4.36 -28.09
CA LYS A 197 -0.88 -4.40 -29.53
C LYS A 197 -0.14 -5.66 -29.97
N GLY A 198 0.73 -6.25 -29.15
CA GLY A 198 1.50 -7.44 -29.54
C GLY A 198 0.68 -8.72 -29.52
N LYS A 199 0.03 -9.02 -28.40
CA LYS A 199 -0.76 -10.26 -28.22
C LYS A 199 -2.06 -10.23 -29.04
N PHE A 200 -2.73 -9.09 -29.13
CA PHE A 200 -3.97 -8.96 -29.93
C PHE A 200 -3.70 -8.97 -31.43
N LYS A 201 -2.61 -8.33 -31.91
CA LYS A 201 -2.17 -8.46 -33.31
C LYS A 201 -1.76 -9.89 -33.65
N ALA A 202 -1.04 -10.59 -32.78
CA ALA A 202 -0.67 -11.99 -32.96
C ALA A 202 -1.92 -12.90 -32.99
N TRP A 203 -2.88 -12.65 -32.09
CA TRP A 203 -4.16 -13.37 -32.06
C TRP A 203 -5.00 -13.09 -33.31
N LEU A 204 -5.16 -11.84 -33.75
CA LEU A 204 -5.83 -11.49 -35.00
C LEU A 204 -5.17 -12.10 -36.23
N LYS A 205 -3.84 -12.17 -36.25
CA LYS A 205 -3.08 -12.80 -37.34
C LYS A 205 -3.30 -14.31 -37.37
N SER A 206 -3.37 -14.99 -36.21
CA SER A 206 -3.67 -16.41 -36.10
C SER A 206 -5.12 -16.75 -36.49
N MET A 207 -6.06 -15.85 -36.24
CA MET A 207 -7.46 -16.02 -36.63
C MET A 207 -7.65 -15.85 -38.17
N LYS A 208 -6.92 -14.91 -38.81
CA LYS A 208 -6.96 -14.75 -40.25
C LYS A 208 -6.36 -15.94 -41.00
N GLN A 209 -5.29 -16.54 -40.50
CA GLN A 209 -4.70 -17.73 -41.09
C GLN A 209 -5.61 -18.97 -41.02
N LYS A 210 -6.44 -19.06 -39.96
CA LYS A 210 -7.42 -20.16 -39.81
C LYS A 210 -8.70 -20.02 -40.66
N SER A 211 -8.94 -18.84 -41.24
CA SER A 211 -10.10 -18.59 -42.12
C SER A 211 -9.75 -18.67 -43.61
N GLU A 212 -8.48 -18.90 -43.93
CA GLU A 212 -7.98 -19.08 -45.32
C GLU A 212 -7.58 -20.54 -45.62
N GLU A 213 -7.71 -21.44 -44.63
CA GLU A 213 -7.66 -22.92 -44.79
C GLU A 213 -9.07 -23.53 -44.78
#